data_3e8073603af42631fd69ccf5becb2aee
#
_entry.id   3e8073603af42631fd69ccf5becb2aee
#
_cell.length_a   1.000
_cell.length_b   1.000
_cell.length_c   1.000
_cell.angle_alpha   90.00
_cell.angle_beta   90.00
_cell.angle_gamma   90.00
#
_symmetry.space_group_name_H-M   'P 1'
#
loop_
_entity.id
_entity.type
_entity.pdbx_description
1 polymer ?
#
loop_
_entity_poly.entity_id
_entity_poly.type
_entity_poly.pdbx_seq_one_letter_code
_entity_poly.pdbx_strand_id
1 'polypeptide(L)' 'MTKTDEIVDMLFSIVGDNTWHALQWLYGQNTALNGIPMELINSGKVDEVHSYLHFNCYGPY' A
#
# COMPACT_ATOMS: atom_id res chain seq x y z
N MET A 1 3.52 -13.13 -9.65
CA MET A 1 3.64 -11.77 -9.05
C MET A 1 3.77 -11.86 -7.55
N THR A 2 4.57 -11.01 -6.98
CA THR A 2 4.71 -10.93 -5.53
C THR A 2 3.62 -10.04 -4.94
N LYS A 3 3.41 -10.13 -3.63
CA LYS A 3 2.47 -9.21 -2.97
C LYS A 3 2.90 -7.76 -3.09
N THR A 4 4.21 -7.50 -3.14
CA THR A 4 4.71 -6.14 -3.35
C THR A 4 4.28 -5.60 -4.71
N ASP A 5 4.33 -6.42 -5.76
CA ASP A 5 3.88 -6.02 -7.08
C ASP A 5 2.38 -5.73 -7.08
N GLU A 6 1.58 -6.55 -6.39
CA GLU A 6 0.15 -6.32 -6.26
C GLU A 6 -0.15 -5.04 -5.50
N ILE A 7 0.64 -4.74 -4.47
CA ILE A 7 0.52 -3.49 -3.71
C ILE A 7 0.73 -2.28 -4.63
N VAL A 8 1.76 -2.32 -5.45
CA VAL A 8 2.06 -1.24 -6.39
C VAL A 8 0.91 -1.05 -7.37
N ASP A 9 0.38 -2.15 -7.92
CA ASP A 9 -0.74 -2.08 -8.85
C ASP A 9 -1.99 -1.48 -8.20
N MET A 10 -2.33 -1.92 -7.00
CA MET A 10 -3.47 -1.38 -6.27
C MET A 10 -3.27 0.10 -5.94
N LEU A 11 -2.06 0.47 -5.55
CA LEU A 11 -1.75 1.85 -5.21
C LEU A 11 -1.92 2.76 -6.42
N PHE A 12 -1.45 2.34 -7.60
CA PHE A 12 -1.65 3.11 -8.82
C PHE A 12 -3.13 3.22 -9.19
N SER A 13 -3.95 2.23 -8.85
CA SER A 13 -5.39 2.31 -9.05
C SER A 13 -6.03 3.40 -8.18
N ILE A 14 -5.49 3.65 -7.00
CA ILE A 14 -6.02 4.66 -6.06
C ILE A 14 -5.53 6.06 -6.44
N VAL A 15 -4.23 6.22 -6.68
CA VAL A 15 -3.61 7.53 -6.90
C VAL A 15 -3.47 7.90 -8.39
N GLY A 16 -3.90 7.01 -9.28
CA GLY A 16 -3.67 7.15 -10.72
C GLY A 16 -2.20 6.87 -11.05
N ASP A 17 -1.78 7.29 -12.23
CA ASP A 17 -0.42 7.04 -12.70
C ASP A 17 0.61 8.03 -12.13
N ASN A 18 0.28 8.73 -11.05
CA ASN A 18 1.17 9.71 -10.46
C ASN A 18 2.13 9.04 -9.49
N THR A 19 3.34 8.77 -9.97
CA THR A 19 4.40 8.14 -9.18
C THR A 19 4.73 8.93 -7.91
N TRP A 20 4.67 10.26 -7.99
CA TRP A 20 4.96 11.11 -6.83
C TRP A 20 3.97 10.86 -5.70
N HIS A 21 2.66 10.78 -6.01
CA HIS A 21 1.65 10.50 -5.02
C HIS A 21 1.82 9.09 -4.43
N ALA A 22 2.18 8.13 -5.25
CA ALA A 22 2.44 6.77 -4.79
C ALA A 22 3.61 6.73 -3.81
N LEU A 23 4.68 7.45 -4.12
CA LEU A 23 5.84 7.53 -3.23
C LEU A 23 5.51 8.24 -1.91
N GLN A 24 4.73 9.32 -1.98
CA GLN A 24 4.30 10.03 -0.77
C GLN A 24 3.49 9.11 0.14
N TRP A 25 2.62 8.28 -0.43
CA TRP A 25 1.83 7.34 0.34
C TRP A 25 2.73 6.28 0.99
N LEU A 26 3.67 5.73 0.22
CA LEU A 26 4.53 4.65 0.71
C LEU A 26 5.47 5.09 1.83
N TYR A 27 5.97 6.32 1.76
CA TYR A 27 6.94 6.82 2.73
C TYR A 27 6.35 7.72 3.80
N GLY A 28 5.04 8.00 3.73
CA GLY A 28 4.37 8.82 4.73
C GLY A 28 3.83 8.00 5.87
N GLN A 29 3.70 8.62 7.05
CA GLN A 29 3.09 7.99 8.21
C GLN A 29 1.63 7.67 7.91
N ASN A 30 1.22 6.43 8.13
CA ASN A 30 -0.15 5.99 7.92
C ASN A 30 -0.75 5.54 9.24
N THR A 31 -1.74 6.30 9.74
CA THR A 31 -2.36 6.04 11.03
C THR A 31 -3.12 4.71 11.03
N ALA A 32 -3.80 4.39 9.92
CA ALA A 32 -4.56 3.16 9.81
C ALA A 32 -3.67 1.91 9.84
N LEU A 33 -2.46 2.02 9.31
CA LEU A 33 -1.48 0.94 9.34
C LEU A 33 -0.57 1.00 10.57
N ASN A 34 -0.67 2.08 11.33
CA ASN A 34 0.11 2.31 12.54
C ASN A 34 1.62 2.34 12.24
N GLY A 35 1.98 2.97 11.13
CA GLY A 35 3.39 3.09 10.74
C GLY A 35 3.53 3.55 9.29
N ILE A 36 4.74 3.46 8.79
CA ILE A 36 5.07 3.83 7.42
C ILE A 36 4.94 2.58 6.55
N PRO A 37 4.09 2.60 5.48
CA PRO A 37 3.86 1.40 4.66
C PRO A 37 5.15 0.75 4.14
N MET A 38 6.11 1.53 3.67
CA MET A 38 7.35 0.98 3.13
C MET A 38 8.15 0.24 4.22
N GLU A 39 8.17 0.77 5.44
CA GLU A 39 8.85 0.10 6.56
C GLU A 39 8.15 -1.20 6.93
N LEU A 40 6.83 -1.22 6.88
CA LEU A 40 6.06 -2.44 7.14
C LEU A 40 6.38 -3.51 6.09
N ILE A 41 6.46 -3.12 4.82
CA ILE A 41 6.81 -4.04 3.75
C ILE A 41 8.21 -4.62 3.99
N ASN A 42 9.17 -3.77 4.33
CA ASN A 42 10.56 -4.19 4.55
C ASN A 42 10.74 -5.06 5.79
N SER A 43 9.87 -4.92 6.77
CA SER A 43 9.94 -5.72 8.01
C SER A 43 9.15 -7.02 7.94
N GLY A 44 8.63 -7.39 6.76
CA GLY A 44 7.91 -8.64 6.58
C GLY A 44 6.41 -8.54 6.85
N LYS A 45 5.89 -7.34 7.05
CA LYS A 45 4.46 -7.11 7.29
C LYS A 45 3.73 -6.71 6.01
N VAL A 46 4.20 -7.22 4.89
CA VAL A 46 3.62 -6.93 3.58
C VAL A 46 2.14 -7.31 3.50
N ASP A 47 1.74 -8.35 4.21
CA ASP A 47 0.34 -8.81 4.24
C ASP A 47 -0.59 -7.75 4.81
N GLU A 48 -0.15 -7.02 5.83
CA GLU A 48 -0.96 -5.96 6.44
C GLU A 48 -1.19 -4.83 5.44
N VAL A 49 -0.15 -4.42 4.74
CA VAL A 49 -0.25 -3.36 3.72
C VAL A 49 -1.12 -3.83 2.56
N HIS A 50 -0.92 -5.06 2.12
CA HIS A 50 -1.71 -5.66 1.03
C HIS A 50 -3.19 -5.68 1.38
N SER A 51 -3.54 -6.16 2.57
CA SER A 51 -4.93 -6.24 3.03
C SER A 51 -5.59 -4.87 3.13
N TYR A 52 -4.85 -3.88 3.63
CA TYR A 52 -5.35 -2.51 3.73
C TYR A 52 -5.67 -1.93 2.36
N LEU A 53 -4.76 -2.08 1.40
CA LEU A 53 -4.97 -1.59 0.04
C LEU A 53 -6.09 -2.34 -0.66
N HIS A 54 -6.17 -3.65 -0.45
CA HIS A 54 -7.24 -4.47 -1.02
C HIS A 54 -8.60 -3.97 -0.55
N PHE A 55 -8.73 -3.69 0.74
CA PHE A 55 -9.95 -3.14 1.31
C PHE A 55 -10.32 -1.82 0.66
N ASN A 56 -9.34 -0.95 0.45
CA ASN A 56 -9.59 0.38 -0.15
C ASN A 56 -9.91 0.31 -1.65
N CYS A 57 -9.36 -0.67 -2.37
CA CYS A 57 -9.59 -0.83 -3.80
C CYS A 57 -10.90 -1.56 -4.08
N TYR A 58 -11.16 -2.63 -3.34
CA TYR A 58 -12.24 -3.56 -3.65
C TYR A 58 -13.34 -3.61 -2.59
N GLY A 59 -13.10 -2.95 -1.46
CA GLY A 59 -14.04 -2.93 -0.37
C GLY A 59 -13.97 -4.18 0.51
N PRO A 60 -14.85 -4.28 1.52
CA PRO A 60 -14.86 -5.44 2.41
C PRO A 60 -15.28 -6.69 1.65
N TYR A 61 -14.75 -7.81 2.11
CA TYR A 61 -15.05 -9.12 1.50
C TYR A 61 -16.50 -9.51 1.67
#